data_b02de5c6fb703c65590be5308bdc849e
#
_entry.id   b02de5c6fb703c65590be5308bdc849e
#
_cell.length_a   1.000
_cell.length_b   1.000
_cell.length_c   1.000
_cell.angle_alpha   90.00
_cell.angle_beta   90.00
_cell.angle_gamma   90.00
#
_symmetry.space_group_name_H-M   'P 1'
#
loop_
_entity.id
_entity.type
_entity.pdbx_description
1 polymer ?
#
loop_
_entity_poly.entity_id
_entity_poly.type
_entity_poly.pdbx_seq_one_letter_code
_entity_poly.pdbx_strand_id
1 'polypeptide(L)'
;MIKRVSIIVGLLVAIVALPVLLRRKSATASPDAADDRLVIITPHNESIRNEYGEAFARWWKERSGRSVYVDWRTPGGTAEIRKVLDSGFAAAEERGAEGMGIDLFFGGGDYEFKTQHKPKKGGGRLVRLQVFDKHPEWFGEQGVSQTFSGEQYFNDDHTWVTACLSQFGICYNEDALQRMGMDAPRSWSDLGDPRYAGYLALADPSKSGSVARAFELLIQQQMQDAMVSSHSSEAALQEGWAKGWQLIMRLCANARYFTDSASKIPQDVGQGDAVAGMCVDFYGRSFSDELKRPDGTSRLCWVAPEGGSSLSGDPIAVMRGAPHPEVAQAFVEFVLSDAGQMLWNAKPGTPSGPVAKALRRMPVRRDIYTEENRSQFTDGDRNPYESTGNFVYKPELTGKAFGTIRSLVRIVGIDSHEEMKSAWKALREANFPPDAMKVFFDVSALDYDSMKMGDARLGSTEALDAAQRASELGARFRAQYQKAEAMAREAMEKGERP
;
A
#
# COMPACT_ATOMS: atom_id res chain seq x y z
N MET A 1 -10.37 57.46 -11.09
CA MET A 1 -11.11 56.18 -11.10
C MET A 1 -10.66 55.26 -12.24
N ILE A 2 -10.64 55.70 -13.48
CA ILE A 2 -10.28 54.92 -14.68
C ILE A 2 -8.88 54.27 -14.60
N LYS A 3 -7.82 55.00 -14.18
CA LYS A 3 -6.47 54.42 -14.03
C LYS A 3 -6.40 53.25 -13.00
N ARG A 4 -7.16 53.30 -11.90
CA ARG A 4 -7.21 52.24 -10.91
C ARG A 4 -7.94 51.01 -11.44
N VAL A 5 -9.01 51.19 -12.20
CA VAL A 5 -9.75 50.11 -12.86
C VAL A 5 -8.86 49.43 -13.91
N SER A 6 -8.12 50.18 -14.72
CA SER A 6 -7.20 49.62 -15.72
C SER A 6 -6.07 48.78 -15.09
N ILE A 7 -5.54 49.21 -13.94
CA ILE A 7 -4.51 48.42 -13.21
C ILE A 7 -5.11 47.13 -12.67
N ILE A 8 -6.31 47.15 -12.10
CA ILE A 8 -6.98 45.96 -11.58
C ILE A 8 -7.29 44.98 -12.72
N VAL A 9 -7.82 45.46 -13.84
CA VAL A 9 -8.07 44.63 -15.01
C VAL A 9 -6.77 44.05 -15.57
N GLY A 10 -5.69 44.83 -15.65
CA GLY A 10 -4.37 44.35 -16.08
C GLY A 10 -3.81 43.26 -15.16
N LEU A 11 -3.96 43.41 -13.84
CA LEU A 11 -3.57 42.40 -12.86
C LEU A 11 -4.42 41.11 -12.98
N LEU A 12 -5.73 41.23 -13.16
CA LEU A 12 -6.61 40.08 -13.38
C LEU A 12 -6.27 39.32 -14.67
N VAL A 13 -6.01 40.06 -15.76
CA VAL A 13 -5.54 39.48 -17.03
C VAL A 13 -4.19 38.78 -16.83
N ALA A 14 -3.26 39.41 -16.12
CA ALA A 14 -1.96 38.79 -15.82
C ALA A 14 -2.09 37.50 -14.95
N ILE A 15 -2.94 37.53 -13.94
CA ILE A 15 -3.20 36.35 -13.08
C ILE A 15 -3.77 35.19 -13.89
N VAL A 16 -4.62 35.43 -14.88
CA VAL A 16 -5.21 34.41 -15.75
C VAL A 16 -4.27 34.00 -16.88
N ALA A 17 -3.62 34.97 -17.52
CA ALA A 17 -2.76 34.72 -18.68
C ALA A 17 -1.40 34.12 -18.31
N LEU A 18 -0.81 34.53 -17.19
CA LEU A 18 0.52 34.07 -16.78
C LEU A 18 0.59 32.55 -16.57
N PRO A 19 -0.34 31.90 -15.86
CA PRO A 19 -0.36 30.45 -15.75
C PRO A 19 -0.53 29.75 -17.10
N VAL A 20 -1.32 30.30 -18.01
CA VAL A 20 -1.53 29.73 -19.35
C VAL A 20 -0.27 29.88 -20.22
N LEU A 21 0.40 31.02 -20.15
CA LEU A 21 1.66 31.27 -20.87
C LEU A 21 2.84 30.49 -20.32
N LEU A 22 2.87 30.27 -19.00
CA LEU A 22 3.90 29.51 -18.31
C LEU A 22 3.60 28.00 -18.30
N ARG A 23 2.44 27.57 -18.79
CA ARG A 23 2.09 26.15 -18.86
C ARG A 23 3.09 25.42 -19.74
N ARG A 24 3.83 24.50 -19.15
CA ARG A 24 4.68 23.59 -19.91
C ARG A 24 3.84 22.82 -20.92
N LYS A 25 4.33 22.73 -22.16
CA LYS A 25 3.71 21.84 -23.15
C LYS A 25 3.89 20.42 -22.68
N SER A 26 2.78 19.70 -22.51
CA SER A 26 2.79 18.29 -22.24
C SER A 26 3.39 17.53 -23.42
N ALA A 27 4.21 16.50 -23.15
CA ALA A 27 4.70 15.60 -24.19
C ALA A 27 3.61 14.60 -24.62
N THR A 28 2.59 14.37 -23.76
CA THR A 28 1.42 13.55 -24.11
C THR A 28 0.54 14.32 -25.10
N ALA A 29 0.20 13.65 -26.20
CA ALA A 29 -0.75 14.18 -27.17
C ALA A 29 -2.16 14.24 -26.57
N SER A 30 -3.04 15.05 -27.16
CA SER A 30 -4.48 15.00 -26.82
C SER A 30 -5.10 13.69 -27.37
N PRO A 31 -6.22 13.20 -26.80
CA PRO A 31 -6.86 11.98 -27.26
C PRO A 31 -7.15 11.93 -28.78
N ASP A 32 -7.53 13.08 -29.34
CA ASP A 32 -7.93 13.18 -30.75
C ASP A 32 -6.76 13.41 -31.72
N ALA A 33 -5.57 13.77 -31.19
CA ALA A 33 -4.40 14.10 -31.99
C ALA A 33 -3.25 13.08 -31.85
N ALA A 34 -3.42 12.05 -31.03
CA ALA A 34 -2.42 11.01 -30.82
C ALA A 34 -2.46 9.98 -31.95
N ASP A 35 -1.26 9.56 -32.41
CA ASP A 35 -1.11 8.43 -33.33
C ASP A 35 -1.45 7.09 -32.65
N ASP A 36 -1.13 7.02 -31.35
CA ASP A 36 -1.33 5.84 -30.52
C ASP A 36 -2.11 6.17 -29.26
N ARG A 37 -2.74 5.15 -28.70
CA ARG A 37 -3.40 5.19 -27.41
C ARG A 37 -2.90 4.07 -26.51
N LEU A 38 -2.88 4.31 -25.20
CA LEU A 38 -2.55 3.32 -24.18
C LEU A 38 -3.50 3.48 -22.99
N VAL A 39 -4.27 2.45 -22.66
CA VAL A 39 -5.24 2.45 -21.58
C VAL A 39 -4.68 1.69 -20.38
N ILE A 40 -4.39 2.39 -19.28
CA ILE A 40 -3.77 1.83 -18.08
C ILE A 40 -4.73 1.93 -16.89
N ILE A 41 -5.04 0.80 -16.25
CA ILE A 41 -5.73 0.79 -14.96
C ILE A 41 -4.69 0.77 -13.83
N THR A 42 -4.84 1.66 -12.82
CA THR A 42 -3.79 1.86 -11.81
C THR A 42 -4.35 2.48 -10.52
N PRO A 43 -3.81 2.11 -9.33
CA PRO A 43 -4.05 2.83 -8.09
C PRO A 43 -3.04 3.95 -7.84
N HIS A 44 -2.07 4.17 -8.75
CA HIS A 44 -1.02 5.16 -8.59
C HIS A 44 -1.59 6.58 -8.47
N ASN A 45 -0.93 7.40 -7.64
CA ASN A 45 -1.25 8.80 -7.48
C ASN A 45 -0.96 9.63 -8.75
N GLU A 46 -1.44 10.85 -8.77
CA GLU A 46 -1.33 11.74 -9.92
C GLU A 46 0.13 12.03 -10.32
N SER A 47 1.04 12.20 -9.34
CA SER A 47 2.44 12.49 -9.62
C SER A 47 3.10 11.35 -10.43
N ILE A 48 2.90 10.10 -10.03
CA ILE A 48 3.43 8.93 -10.74
C ILE A 48 2.85 8.86 -12.16
N ARG A 49 1.54 9.05 -12.31
CA ARG A 49 0.87 8.99 -13.61
C ARG A 49 1.37 10.08 -14.57
N ASN A 50 1.51 11.31 -14.06
CA ASN A 50 1.99 12.43 -14.87
C ASN A 50 3.44 12.23 -15.30
N GLU A 51 4.34 11.90 -14.37
CA GLU A 51 5.76 11.73 -14.68
C GLU A 51 6.01 10.56 -15.64
N TYR A 52 5.35 9.40 -15.40
CA TYR A 52 5.47 8.24 -16.28
C TYR A 52 4.82 8.47 -17.64
N GLY A 53 3.66 9.12 -17.69
CA GLY A 53 2.99 9.48 -18.94
C GLY A 53 3.84 10.38 -19.82
N GLU A 54 4.39 11.47 -19.23
CA GLU A 54 5.25 12.41 -19.93
C GLU A 54 6.57 11.78 -20.39
N ALA A 55 7.22 11.00 -19.52
CA ALA A 55 8.49 10.36 -19.84
C ALA A 55 8.31 9.28 -20.92
N PHE A 56 7.26 8.45 -20.84
CA PHE A 56 6.95 7.46 -21.84
C PHE A 56 6.60 8.09 -23.19
N ALA A 57 5.80 9.18 -23.20
CA ALA A 57 5.43 9.84 -24.45
C ALA A 57 6.68 10.37 -25.21
N ARG A 58 7.68 10.93 -24.49
CA ARG A 58 8.96 11.32 -25.09
C ARG A 58 9.72 10.13 -25.63
N TRP A 59 9.90 9.09 -24.80
CA TRP A 59 10.63 7.88 -25.16
C TRP A 59 9.99 7.15 -26.35
N TRP A 60 8.65 7.07 -26.39
CA TRP A 60 7.91 6.47 -27.50
C TRP A 60 8.07 7.25 -28.79
N LYS A 61 7.98 8.59 -28.70
CA LYS A 61 8.18 9.49 -29.86
C LYS A 61 9.59 9.37 -30.46
N GLU A 62 10.62 9.30 -29.61
CA GLU A 62 12.01 9.13 -30.06
C GLU A 62 12.24 7.78 -30.75
N ARG A 63 11.59 6.72 -30.25
CA ARG A 63 11.79 5.36 -30.74
C ARG A 63 10.92 5.01 -31.95
N SER A 64 9.65 5.42 -31.98
CA SER A 64 8.68 5.07 -33.02
C SER A 64 8.39 6.18 -34.02
N GLY A 65 8.74 7.42 -33.71
CA GLY A 65 8.31 8.61 -34.45
C GLY A 65 6.84 9.01 -34.22
N ARG A 66 6.08 8.23 -33.43
CA ARG A 66 4.63 8.38 -33.20
C ARG A 66 4.35 9.01 -31.86
N SER A 67 3.29 9.80 -31.79
CA SER A 67 2.77 10.39 -30.54
C SER A 67 1.86 9.39 -29.83
N VAL A 68 1.80 9.44 -28.47
CA VAL A 68 0.92 8.59 -27.69
C VAL A 68 0.08 9.39 -26.70
N TYR A 69 -1.20 9.02 -26.57
CA TYR A 69 -2.07 9.43 -25.47
C TYR A 69 -2.18 8.31 -24.45
N VAL A 70 -1.83 8.59 -23.19
CA VAL A 70 -1.97 7.65 -22.08
C VAL A 70 -3.24 7.94 -21.32
N ASP A 71 -4.20 7.01 -21.40
CA ASP A 71 -5.51 7.05 -20.76
C ASP A 71 -5.45 6.35 -19.41
N TRP A 72 -5.33 7.11 -18.33
CA TRP A 72 -5.24 6.59 -16.97
C TRP A 72 -6.61 6.32 -16.37
N ARG A 73 -6.90 5.06 -16.03
CA ARG A 73 -8.10 4.61 -15.35
C ARG A 73 -7.83 4.39 -13.86
N THR A 74 -8.44 5.20 -13.00
CA THR A 74 -8.22 5.21 -11.55
C THR A 74 -9.53 5.05 -10.81
N PRO A 75 -10.15 3.84 -10.81
CA PRO A 75 -11.46 3.64 -10.18
C PRO A 75 -11.41 3.70 -8.65
N GLY A 76 -10.21 3.69 -8.06
CA GLY A 76 -9.99 3.71 -6.62
C GLY A 76 -8.77 2.90 -6.22
N GLY A 77 -8.80 2.30 -5.03
CA GLY A 77 -7.76 1.40 -4.54
C GLY A 77 -7.76 0.04 -5.27
N THR A 78 -6.85 -0.85 -4.86
CA THR A 78 -6.69 -2.15 -5.51
C THR A 78 -7.94 -3.04 -5.44
N ALA A 79 -8.77 -2.89 -4.39
CA ALA A 79 -10.02 -3.61 -4.26
C ALA A 79 -11.05 -3.18 -5.31
N GLU A 80 -11.14 -1.88 -5.59
CA GLU A 80 -12.01 -1.31 -6.62
C GLU A 80 -11.54 -1.72 -8.02
N ILE A 81 -10.21 -1.66 -8.27
CA ILE A 81 -9.61 -2.14 -9.51
C ILE A 81 -9.96 -3.60 -9.75
N ARG A 82 -9.80 -4.47 -8.74
CA ARG A 82 -10.16 -5.89 -8.86
C ARG A 82 -11.63 -6.09 -9.24
N LYS A 83 -12.56 -5.36 -8.61
CA LYS A 83 -13.99 -5.42 -8.95
C LYS A 83 -14.24 -5.00 -10.40
N VAL A 84 -13.59 -3.93 -10.87
CA VAL A 84 -13.69 -3.47 -12.26
C VAL A 84 -13.16 -4.52 -13.23
N LEU A 85 -12.01 -5.13 -12.93
CA LEU A 85 -11.45 -6.20 -13.76
C LEU A 85 -12.34 -7.45 -13.76
N ASP A 86 -12.85 -7.87 -12.59
CA ASP A 86 -13.73 -9.04 -12.47
C ASP A 86 -15.03 -8.85 -13.25
N SER A 87 -15.70 -7.70 -13.09
CA SER A 87 -16.94 -7.39 -13.80
C SER A 87 -16.71 -7.17 -15.31
N GLY A 88 -15.60 -6.49 -15.66
CA GLY A 88 -15.26 -6.19 -17.04
C GLY A 88 -14.94 -7.44 -17.86
N PHE A 89 -14.16 -8.38 -17.30
CA PHE A 89 -13.89 -9.66 -17.96
C PHE A 89 -15.13 -10.56 -18.04
N ALA A 90 -15.95 -10.60 -16.98
CA ALA A 90 -17.22 -11.34 -17.05
C ALA A 90 -18.12 -10.81 -18.19
N ALA A 91 -18.29 -9.49 -18.28
CA ALA A 91 -19.05 -8.87 -19.35
C ALA A 91 -18.41 -9.04 -20.74
N ALA A 92 -17.07 -9.13 -20.83
CA ALA A 92 -16.38 -9.43 -22.09
C ALA A 92 -16.65 -10.87 -22.53
N GLU A 93 -16.55 -11.83 -21.63
CA GLU A 93 -16.82 -13.25 -21.88
C GLU A 93 -18.28 -13.48 -22.35
N GLU A 94 -19.26 -12.82 -21.73
CA GLU A 94 -20.68 -12.87 -22.17
C GLU A 94 -20.89 -12.36 -23.62
N ARG A 95 -20.04 -11.42 -24.06
CA ARG A 95 -20.09 -10.87 -25.43
C ARG A 95 -19.19 -11.61 -26.43
N GLY A 96 -18.49 -12.66 -26.00
CA GLY A 96 -17.48 -13.36 -26.79
C GLY A 96 -16.24 -12.51 -27.11
N ALA A 97 -15.95 -11.48 -26.33
CA ALA A 97 -14.77 -10.64 -26.48
C ALA A 97 -13.60 -11.17 -25.65
N GLU A 98 -12.38 -11.07 -26.17
CA GLU A 98 -11.17 -11.54 -25.50
C GLU A 98 -10.76 -10.66 -24.32
N GLY A 99 -10.98 -9.34 -24.41
CA GLY A 99 -10.59 -8.35 -23.41
C GLY A 99 -11.67 -7.32 -23.14
N MET A 100 -11.39 -6.46 -22.16
CA MET A 100 -12.32 -5.44 -21.66
C MET A 100 -11.95 -4.00 -22.06
N GLY A 101 -11.01 -3.82 -23.00
CA GLY A 101 -10.61 -2.49 -23.47
C GLY A 101 -9.56 -1.80 -22.58
N ILE A 102 -8.84 -2.56 -21.75
CA ILE A 102 -7.71 -2.10 -20.94
C ILE A 102 -6.44 -2.80 -21.44
N ASP A 103 -5.37 -2.02 -21.63
CA ASP A 103 -4.09 -2.53 -22.10
C ASP A 103 -3.20 -3.04 -20.96
N LEU A 104 -3.11 -2.27 -19.87
CA LEU A 104 -2.19 -2.53 -18.77
C LEU A 104 -2.87 -2.44 -17.41
N PHE A 105 -2.42 -3.29 -16.50
CA PHE A 105 -2.57 -3.11 -15.06
C PHE A 105 -1.21 -2.73 -14.47
N PHE A 106 -1.13 -1.58 -13.79
CA PHE A 106 0.11 -1.01 -13.29
C PHE A 106 0.00 -0.60 -11.82
N GLY A 107 0.73 -1.30 -10.95
CA GLY A 107 0.76 -1.06 -9.51
C GLY A 107 -0.31 -1.80 -8.70
N GLY A 108 -0.10 -1.93 -7.39
CA GLY A 108 -1.10 -2.45 -6.46
C GLY A 108 -0.74 -3.73 -5.70
N GLY A 109 0.52 -4.19 -5.80
CA GLY A 109 1.03 -5.34 -5.07
C GLY A 109 0.75 -6.69 -5.75
N ASP A 110 1.57 -7.68 -5.42
CA ASP A 110 1.63 -9.00 -6.08
C ASP A 110 0.34 -9.82 -5.96
N TYR A 111 -0.38 -9.69 -4.84
CA TYR A 111 -1.65 -10.40 -4.63
C TYR A 111 -2.68 -10.13 -5.74
N GLU A 112 -2.78 -8.89 -6.18
CA GLU A 112 -3.75 -8.52 -7.22
C GLU A 112 -3.36 -9.14 -8.57
N PHE A 113 -2.06 -9.17 -8.91
CA PHE A 113 -1.56 -9.78 -10.13
C PHE A 113 -1.67 -11.31 -10.11
N LYS A 114 -1.36 -11.97 -8.99
CA LYS A 114 -1.61 -13.40 -8.79
C LYS A 114 -3.10 -13.74 -8.98
N THR A 115 -4.00 -12.89 -8.49
CA THR A 115 -5.45 -13.06 -8.66
C THR A 115 -5.86 -12.91 -10.13
N GLN A 116 -5.28 -11.98 -10.91
CA GLN A 116 -5.58 -11.83 -12.32
C GLN A 116 -4.92 -12.93 -13.18
N HIS A 117 -3.77 -13.43 -12.77
CA HIS A 117 -3.11 -14.56 -13.44
C HIS A 117 -3.93 -15.85 -13.33
N LYS A 118 -4.48 -16.15 -12.13
CA LYS A 118 -5.35 -17.29 -11.84
C LYS A 118 -6.64 -16.83 -11.15
N PRO A 119 -7.59 -16.23 -11.89
CA PRO A 119 -8.82 -15.75 -11.28
C PRO A 119 -9.71 -16.93 -10.84
N LYS A 120 -10.58 -16.70 -9.86
CA LYS A 120 -11.52 -17.71 -9.34
C LYS A 120 -12.52 -18.18 -10.40
N LYS A 121 -12.84 -17.32 -11.38
CA LYS A 121 -13.74 -17.62 -12.52
C LYS A 121 -13.10 -17.14 -13.81
N GLY A 122 -13.32 -17.84 -14.89
CA GLY A 122 -12.74 -17.54 -16.21
C GLY A 122 -11.29 -17.99 -16.36
N GLY A 123 -10.71 -17.73 -17.52
CA GLY A 123 -9.30 -17.99 -17.83
C GLY A 123 -8.37 -16.89 -17.33
N GLY A 124 -7.06 -17.13 -17.38
CA GLY A 124 -6.05 -16.13 -17.04
C GLY A 124 -6.25 -14.83 -17.83
N ARG A 125 -6.03 -13.70 -17.16
CA ARG A 125 -6.31 -12.35 -17.68
C ARG A 125 -5.06 -11.58 -18.06
N LEU A 126 -3.88 -12.16 -17.84
CA LEU A 126 -2.58 -11.56 -18.12
C LEU A 126 -1.91 -12.31 -19.26
N VAL A 127 -1.14 -11.60 -20.09
CA VAL A 127 -0.36 -12.19 -21.17
C VAL A 127 1.14 -12.14 -20.88
N ARG A 128 1.91 -13.00 -21.56
CA ARG A 128 3.36 -13.04 -21.42
C ARG A 128 3.98 -11.70 -21.83
N LEU A 129 4.92 -11.23 -21.02
CA LEU A 129 5.65 -9.99 -21.24
C LEU A 129 6.85 -10.25 -22.13
N GLN A 130 6.97 -9.49 -23.23
CA GLN A 130 8.05 -9.62 -24.20
C GLN A 130 9.42 -9.16 -23.66
N VAL A 131 9.43 -8.34 -22.61
CA VAL A 131 10.63 -7.79 -22.01
C VAL A 131 11.60 -8.87 -21.53
N PHE A 132 11.11 -10.03 -21.10
CA PHE A 132 11.95 -11.16 -20.68
C PHE A 132 12.75 -11.77 -21.82
N ASP A 133 12.20 -11.75 -23.04
CA ASP A 133 12.87 -12.27 -24.22
C ASP A 133 13.73 -11.20 -24.91
N LYS A 134 13.34 -9.92 -24.85
CA LYS A 134 14.07 -8.80 -25.44
C LYS A 134 15.27 -8.35 -24.61
N HIS A 135 15.15 -8.42 -23.28
CA HIS A 135 16.13 -7.91 -22.33
C HIS A 135 16.42 -8.92 -21.21
N PRO A 136 16.89 -10.13 -21.54
CA PRO A 136 17.19 -11.15 -20.53
C PRO A 136 18.25 -10.67 -19.51
N GLU A 137 19.11 -9.73 -19.89
CA GLU A 137 20.14 -9.12 -19.04
C GLU A 137 19.58 -8.28 -17.89
N TRP A 138 18.31 -7.84 -17.96
CA TRP A 138 17.66 -7.10 -16.86
C TRP A 138 17.18 -8.01 -15.74
N PHE A 139 17.25 -9.33 -15.91
CA PHE A 139 16.73 -10.31 -14.97
C PHE A 139 17.87 -11.14 -14.36
N GLY A 140 17.64 -11.67 -13.14
CA GLY A 140 18.62 -12.42 -12.38
C GLY A 140 19.15 -11.66 -11.17
N GLU A 141 20.20 -12.16 -10.55
CA GLU A 141 20.72 -11.64 -9.28
C GLU A 141 21.19 -10.19 -9.32
N GLN A 142 21.74 -9.75 -10.43
CA GLN A 142 22.24 -8.38 -10.61
C GLN A 142 21.17 -7.40 -11.13
N GLY A 143 20.10 -7.90 -11.69
CA GLY A 143 18.95 -7.13 -12.16
C GLY A 143 17.72 -7.31 -11.28
N VAL A 144 16.62 -7.75 -11.88
CA VAL A 144 15.39 -8.15 -11.18
C VAL A 144 15.47 -9.63 -10.85
N SER A 145 15.70 -9.99 -9.60
CA SER A 145 15.64 -11.39 -9.16
C SER A 145 14.18 -11.85 -9.10
N GLN A 146 13.94 -13.16 -9.31
CA GLN A 146 12.57 -13.70 -9.23
C GLN A 146 11.97 -13.55 -7.84
N THR A 147 12.80 -13.71 -6.81
CA THR A 147 12.42 -13.54 -5.42
C THR A 147 13.46 -12.75 -4.64
N PHE A 148 13.03 -11.96 -3.67
CA PHE A 148 13.92 -11.33 -2.73
C PHE A 148 13.21 -11.11 -1.38
N SER A 149 13.89 -11.41 -0.27
CA SER A 149 13.30 -11.34 1.07
C SER A 149 11.94 -12.07 1.20
N GLY A 150 11.77 -13.19 0.47
CA GLY A 150 10.54 -13.98 0.41
C GLY A 150 9.43 -13.39 -0.47
N GLU A 151 9.62 -12.18 -0.98
CA GLU A 151 8.69 -11.57 -1.92
C GLU A 151 8.99 -12.04 -3.36
N GLN A 152 7.94 -12.25 -4.14
CA GLN A 152 8.05 -12.63 -5.54
C GLN A 152 8.00 -11.38 -6.42
N TYR A 153 8.98 -11.21 -7.33
CA TYR A 153 9.06 -10.03 -8.21
C TYR A 153 8.59 -10.29 -9.63
N PHE A 154 8.52 -11.54 -10.06
CA PHE A 154 7.82 -11.97 -11.27
C PHE A 154 7.44 -13.45 -11.17
N ASN A 155 6.43 -13.88 -11.93
CA ASN A 155 5.99 -15.28 -11.94
C ASN A 155 6.71 -16.11 -13.00
N ASP A 156 6.61 -17.45 -12.87
CA ASP A 156 7.26 -18.41 -13.80
C ASP A 156 6.76 -18.27 -15.24
N ASP A 157 5.50 -17.88 -15.43
CA ASP A 157 4.90 -17.70 -16.75
C ASP A 157 5.25 -16.34 -17.39
N HIS A 158 6.02 -15.49 -16.68
CA HIS A 158 6.42 -14.15 -17.13
C HIS A 158 5.25 -13.26 -17.54
N THR A 159 4.12 -13.34 -16.84
CA THR A 159 2.92 -12.55 -17.16
C THR A 159 2.81 -11.26 -16.37
N TRP A 160 3.63 -11.07 -15.37
CA TRP A 160 3.79 -9.83 -14.63
C TRP A 160 5.21 -9.71 -14.07
N VAL A 161 5.65 -8.48 -13.84
CA VAL A 161 6.93 -8.16 -13.22
C VAL A 161 6.81 -6.94 -12.31
N THR A 162 7.58 -6.92 -11.23
CA THR A 162 7.70 -5.76 -10.35
C THR A 162 8.33 -4.59 -11.09
N ALA A 163 7.71 -3.44 -11.04
CA ALA A 163 8.16 -2.19 -11.66
C ALA A 163 9.04 -1.34 -10.72
N CYS A 164 8.70 -1.35 -9.44
CA CYS A 164 9.44 -0.67 -8.38
C CYS A 164 9.16 -1.31 -7.02
N LEU A 165 9.93 -0.91 -6.02
CA LEU A 165 9.86 -1.46 -4.67
C LEU A 165 9.14 -0.52 -3.71
N SER A 166 8.59 -1.11 -2.66
CA SER A 166 7.98 -0.43 -1.53
C SER A 166 8.27 -1.16 -0.24
N GLN A 167 8.34 -0.41 0.86
CA GLN A 167 8.42 -0.96 2.20
C GLN A 167 7.30 -0.39 3.06
N PHE A 168 6.63 -1.25 3.83
CA PHE A 168 5.57 -0.82 4.74
C PHE A 168 6.18 -0.47 6.09
N GLY A 169 5.70 0.62 6.67
CA GLY A 169 6.27 1.11 7.93
C GLY A 169 5.34 2.06 8.68
N ILE A 170 5.94 2.83 9.54
CA ILE A 170 5.28 3.73 10.47
C ILE A 170 5.67 5.16 10.12
N CYS A 171 4.69 6.03 9.89
CA CYS A 171 4.91 7.47 9.95
C CYS A 171 4.47 8.01 11.31
N TYR A 172 5.20 9.00 11.82
CA TYR A 172 4.91 9.62 13.10
C TYR A 172 5.26 11.11 13.10
N ASN A 173 4.57 11.86 13.96
CA ASN A 173 4.81 13.28 14.18
C ASN A 173 5.72 13.44 15.38
N GLU A 174 6.98 13.81 15.14
CA GLU A 174 8.00 13.95 16.17
C GLU A 174 7.62 14.99 17.24
N ASP A 175 7.08 16.16 16.83
CA ASP A 175 6.66 17.20 17.76
C ASP A 175 5.51 16.73 18.67
N ALA A 176 4.62 15.89 18.12
CA ALA A 176 3.50 15.35 18.90
C ALA A 176 3.97 14.29 19.89
N LEU A 177 4.90 13.40 19.52
CA LEU A 177 5.51 12.42 20.41
C LEU A 177 6.26 13.11 21.56
N GLN A 178 7.05 14.14 21.26
CA GLN A 178 7.76 14.92 22.29
C GLN A 178 6.79 15.54 23.31
N ARG A 179 5.67 16.12 22.83
CA ARG A 179 4.63 16.66 23.74
C ARG A 179 3.99 15.61 24.62
N MET A 180 3.89 14.36 24.14
CA MET A 180 3.35 13.22 24.89
C MET A 180 4.40 12.54 25.78
N GLY A 181 5.66 12.93 25.71
CA GLY A 181 6.75 12.26 26.42
C GLY A 181 6.98 10.82 25.95
N MET A 182 6.81 10.58 24.65
CA MET A 182 6.95 9.27 24.02
C MET A 182 8.16 9.26 23.08
N ASP A 183 8.83 8.12 23.04
CA ASP A 183 9.89 7.86 22.06
C ASP A 183 9.31 7.57 20.66
N ALA A 184 10.15 7.75 19.64
CA ALA A 184 9.81 7.37 18.27
C ALA A 184 9.56 5.85 18.17
N PRO A 185 8.46 5.41 17.51
CA PRO A 185 8.18 3.98 17.35
C PRO A 185 9.24 3.33 16.45
N ARG A 186 9.67 2.11 16.79
CA ARG A 186 10.64 1.30 16.04
C ARG A 186 10.05 -0.01 15.52
N SER A 187 8.95 -0.46 16.12
CA SER A 187 8.30 -1.73 15.81
C SER A 187 6.79 -1.54 15.69
N TRP A 188 6.12 -2.52 15.08
CA TRP A 188 4.66 -2.54 15.08
C TRP A 188 4.08 -2.60 16.51
N SER A 189 4.78 -3.26 17.44
CA SER A 189 4.33 -3.42 18.82
C SER A 189 4.28 -2.08 19.57
N ASP A 190 5.14 -1.12 19.22
CA ASP A 190 5.16 0.19 19.85
C ASP A 190 3.85 0.96 19.62
N LEU A 191 3.20 0.76 18.47
CA LEU A 191 1.88 1.33 18.19
C LEU A 191 0.75 0.73 19.07
N GLY A 192 1.02 -0.40 19.70
CA GLY A 192 0.12 -1.04 20.67
C GLY A 192 0.16 -0.41 22.07
N ASP A 193 1.03 0.56 22.33
CA ASP A 193 1.10 1.27 23.63
C ASP A 193 -0.23 2.00 23.89
N PRO A 194 -0.85 1.81 25.07
CA PRO A 194 -2.12 2.47 25.41
C PRO A 194 -2.09 4.00 25.38
N ARG A 195 -0.91 4.62 25.44
CA ARG A 195 -0.76 6.08 25.32
C ARG A 195 -1.16 6.60 23.94
N TYR A 196 -1.14 5.75 22.90
CA TYR A 196 -1.64 6.09 21.57
C TYR A 196 -3.17 6.09 21.46
N ALA A 197 -3.94 5.76 22.50
CA ALA A 197 -5.40 5.66 22.40
C ALA A 197 -6.05 6.97 21.91
N GLY A 198 -6.70 6.90 20.75
CA GLY A 198 -7.29 8.05 20.05
C GLY A 198 -6.30 8.90 19.24
N TYR A 199 -5.07 8.42 19.03
CA TYR A 199 -4.02 9.16 18.33
C TYR A 199 -3.41 8.42 17.13
N LEU A 200 -3.83 7.17 16.83
CA LEU A 200 -3.39 6.50 15.61
C LEU A 200 -4.31 6.78 14.42
N ALA A 201 -3.72 7.00 13.25
CA ALA A 201 -4.40 6.96 11.97
C ALA A 201 -4.15 5.61 11.30
N LEU A 202 -5.20 4.88 10.99
CA LEU A 202 -5.15 3.63 10.25
C LEU A 202 -6.01 3.75 8.98
N ALA A 203 -5.89 2.79 8.07
CA ALA A 203 -6.79 2.69 6.93
C ALA A 203 -7.50 1.35 6.89
N ASP A 204 -8.67 1.33 6.24
CA ASP A 204 -9.45 0.12 6.01
C ASP A 204 -8.71 -0.84 5.06
N PRO A 205 -8.21 -1.99 5.55
CA PRO A 205 -7.48 -2.93 4.71
C PRO A 205 -8.36 -3.60 3.65
N SER A 206 -9.68 -3.57 3.80
CA SER A 206 -10.59 -4.04 2.77
C SER A 206 -10.60 -3.14 1.52
N LYS A 207 -10.18 -1.88 1.66
CA LYS A 207 -10.07 -0.89 0.59
C LYS A 207 -8.62 -0.65 0.17
N SER A 208 -7.68 -0.62 1.12
CA SER A 208 -6.26 -0.38 0.89
C SER A 208 -5.43 -1.66 0.93
N GLY A 209 -4.92 -2.08 -0.23
CA GLY A 209 -4.01 -3.25 -0.34
C GLY A 209 -2.71 -3.05 0.43
N SER A 210 -2.16 -1.83 0.44
CA SER A 210 -0.93 -1.50 1.16
C SER A 210 -1.07 -1.69 2.67
N VAL A 211 -2.19 -1.21 3.25
CA VAL A 211 -2.43 -1.38 4.69
C VAL A 211 -2.77 -2.83 5.02
N ALA A 212 -3.48 -3.53 4.14
CA ALA A 212 -3.70 -4.97 4.29
C ALA A 212 -2.38 -5.74 4.38
N ARG A 213 -1.41 -5.38 3.53
CA ARG A 213 -0.07 -5.97 3.57
C ARG A 213 0.66 -5.66 4.87
N ALA A 214 0.59 -4.43 5.37
CA ALA A 214 1.19 -4.05 6.64
C ALA A 214 0.63 -4.87 7.81
N PHE A 215 -0.68 -5.12 7.86
CA PHE A 215 -1.30 -6.00 8.87
C PHE A 215 -0.85 -7.46 8.72
N GLU A 216 -0.73 -7.97 7.49
CA GLU A 216 -0.21 -9.32 7.25
C GLU A 216 1.23 -9.46 7.73
N LEU A 217 2.10 -8.49 7.42
CA LEU A 217 3.50 -8.48 7.85
C LEU A 217 3.63 -8.43 9.38
N LEU A 218 2.77 -7.63 10.04
CA LEU A 218 2.68 -7.59 11.50
C LEU A 218 2.35 -8.97 12.09
N ILE A 219 1.36 -9.67 11.53
CA ILE A 219 1.02 -11.04 11.96
C ILE A 219 2.22 -11.96 11.73
N GLN A 220 2.83 -11.92 10.54
CA GLN A 220 3.98 -12.78 10.24
C GLN A 220 5.17 -12.50 11.15
N GLN A 221 5.42 -11.25 11.52
CA GLN A 221 6.47 -10.94 12.49
C GLN A 221 6.22 -11.68 13.81
N GLN A 222 5.02 -11.58 14.39
CA GLN A 222 4.69 -12.26 15.63
C GLN A 222 4.78 -13.80 15.52
N MET A 223 4.43 -14.36 14.35
CA MET A 223 4.58 -15.78 14.08
C MET A 223 6.05 -16.19 14.01
N GLN A 224 6.88 -15.41 13.31
CA GLN A 224 8.31 -15.73 13.19
C GLN A 224 9.04 -15.55 14.53
N ASP A 225 8.72 -14.55 15.31
CA ASP A 225 9.27 -14.34 16.66
C ASP A 225 8.91 -15.49 17.60
N ALA A 226 7.67 -15.99 17.55
CA ALA A 226 7.24 -17.14 18.33
C ALA A 226 7.97 -18.42 17.88
N MET A 227 8.19 -18.63 16.59
CA MET A 227 8.94 -19.77 16.05
C MET A 227 10.40 -19.79 16.50
N VAL A 228 11.06 -18.62 16.54
CA VAL A 228 12.43 -18.50 17.04
C VAL A 228 12.49 -18.86 18.53
N SER A 229 11.52 -18.39 19.31
CA SER A 229 11.48 -18.58 20.77
C SER A 229 11.14 -20.02 21.19
N SER A 230 10.37 -20.76 20.38
CA SER A 230 9.79 -22.08 20.73
C SER A 230 10.26 -23.23 19.84
N HIS A 231 11.42 -23.12 19.18
CA HIS A 231 12.01 -24.18 18.34
C HIS A 231 11.08 -24.73 17.25
N SER A 232 10.38 -23.84 16.55
CA SER A 232 9.61 -24.13 15.31
C SER A 232 8.50 -25.18 15.44
N SER A 233 7.70 -25.12 16.50
CA SER A 233 6.53 -25.98 16.69
C SER A 233 5.27 -25.41 16.05
N GLU A 234 4.28 -26.28 15.71
CA GLU A 234 2.95 -25.83 15.24
C GLU A 234 2.24 -24.98 16.32
N ALA A 235 2.45 -25.30 17.60
CA ALA A 235 1.96 -24.48 18.71
C ALA A 235 2.55 -23.06 18.70
N ALA A 236 3.82 -22.88 18.29
CA ALA A 236 4.42 -21.57 18.15
C ALA A 236 3.77 -20.75 17.03
N LEU A 237 3.37 -21.38 15.93
CA LEU A 237 2.63 -20.70 14.85
C LEU A 237 1.27 -20.21 15.33
N GLN A 238 0.52 -21.04 16.07
CA GLN A 238 -0.77 -20.67 16.66
C GLN A 238 -0.61 -19.53 17.68
N GLU A 239 0.40 -19.61 18.54
CA GLU A 239 0.71 -18.56 19.51
C GLU A 239 1.08 -17.24 18.82
N GLY A 240 1.95 -17.28 17.82
CA GLY A 240 2.37 -16.09 17.06
C GLY A 240 1.21 -15.47 16.29
N TRP A 241 0.36 -16.27 15.67
CA TRP A 241 -0.88 -15.82 15.03
C TRP A 241 -1.81 -15.12 16.03
N ALA A 242 -2.03 -15.71 17.20
CA ALA A 242 -2.85 -15.13 18.26
C ALA A 242 -2.26 -13.79 18.75
N LYS A 243 -0.94 -13.72 18.98
CA LYS A 243 -0.24 -12.47 19.32
C LYS A 243 -0.38 -11.39 18.24
N GLY A 244 -0.29 -11.78 16.97
CA GLY A 244 -0.50 -10.87 15.84
C GLY A 244 -1.91 -10.25 15.85
N TRP A 245 -2.94 -11.06 16.05
CA TRP A 245 -4.31 -10.56 16.18
C TRP A 245 -4.53 -9.70 17.42
N GLN A 246 -3.97 -10.07 18.57
CA GLN A 246 -4.03 -9.24 19.78
C GLN A 246 -3.35 -7.89 19.57
N LEU A 247 -2.23 -7.85 18.83
CA LEU A 247 -1.57 -6.60 18.48
C LEU A 247 -2.44 -5.77 17.51
N ILE A 248 -3.06 -6.38 16.51
CA ILE A 248 -4.02 -5.70 15.62
C ILE A 248 -5.18 -5.09 16.42
N MET A 249 -5.73 -5.84 17.39
CA MET A 249 -6.79 -5.32 18.26
C MET A 249 -6.32 -4.10 19.08
N ARG A 250 -5.07 -4.10 19.58
CA ARG A 250 -4.50 -2.93 20.27
C ARG A 250 -4.37 -1.72 19.34
N LEU A 251 -3.87 -1.92 18.12
CA LEU A 251 -3.75 -0.85 17.13
C LEU A 251 -5.13 -0.27 16.78
N CYS A 252 -6.11 -1.14 16.53
CA CYS A 252 -7.49 -0.71 16.24
C CYS A 252 -8.12 0.02 17.44
N ALA A 253 -7.89 -0.45 18.67
CA ALA A 253 -8.37 0.22 19.88
C ALA A 253 -7.72 1.59 20.11
N ASN A 254 -6.45 1.76 19.70
CA ASN A 254 -5.73 3.03 19.72
C ASN A 254 -6.09 3.94 18.54
N ALA A 255 -6.76 3.41 17.51
CA ALA A 255 -7.08 4.20 16.33
C ALA A 255 -8.09 5.31 16.65
N ARG A 256 -7.79 6.50 16.15
CA ARG A 256 -8.73 7.63 16.15
C ARG A 256 -9.83 7.42 15.11
N TYR A 257 -9.45 6.93 13.94
CA TYR A 257 -10.31 6.65 12.79
C TYR A 257 -9.61 5.73 11.77
N PHE A 258 -10.38 5.29 10.79
CA PHE A 258 -9.88 4.55 9.63
C PHE A 258 -10.19 5.31 8.34
N THR A 259 -9.16 5.52 7.52
CA THR A 259 -9.30 6.15 6.20
C THR A 259 -9.54 5.10 5.12
N ASP A 260 -9.99 5.54 3.94
CA ASP A 260 -10.15 4.68 2.77
C ASP A 260 -8.85 4.50 1.96
N SER A 261 -7.82 5.31 2.26
CA SER A 261 -6.56 5.35 1.52
C SER A 261 -5.35 5.48 2.42
N ALA A 262 -4.34 4.65 2.17
CA ALA A 262 -3.04 4.72 2.87
C ALA A 262 -2.32 6.08 2.68
N SER A 263 -2.56 6.78 1.57
CA SER A 263 -1.91 8.08 1.29
C SER A 263 -2.39 9.20 2.20
N LYS A 264 -3.60 9.07 2.78
CA LYS A 264 -4.13 10.08 3.71
C LYS A 264 -3.45 10.05 5.08
N ILE A 265 -2.96 8.88 5.52
CA ILE A 265 -2.35 8.71 6.84
C ILE A 265 -1.17 9.66 7.09
N PRO A 266 -0.12 9.74 6.23
CA PRO A 266 0.99 10.65 6.49
C PRO A 266 0.60 12.12 6.42
N GLN A 267 -0.45 12.46 5.66
CA GLN A 267 -1.01 13.81 5.64
C GLN A 267 -1.60 14.17 7.01
N ASP A 268 -2.47 13.32 7.53
CA ASP A 268 -3.14 13.54 8.82
C ASP A 268 -2.13 13.57 9.99
N VAL A 269 -1.14 12.67 9.96
CA VAL A 269 -0.05 12.66 10.95
C VAL A 269 0.80 13.94 10.85
N GLY A 270 1.16 14.35 9.63
CA GLY A 270 1.92 15.58 9.40
C GLY A 270 1.19 16.86 9.81
N GLN A 271 -0.14 16.89 9.70
CA GLN A 271 -0.99 18.00 10.14
C GLN A 271 -1.25 17.98 11.65
N GLY A 272 -1.01 16.85 12.32
CA GLY A 272 -1.21 16.68 13.76
C GLY A 272 -2.61 16.17 14.14
N ASP A 273 -3.40 15.72 13.18
CA ASP A 273 -4.70 15.07 13.44
C ASP A 273 -4.53 13.69 14.07
N ALA A 274 -3.40 13.05 13.82
CA ALA A 274 -2.94 11.84 14.50
C ALA A 274 -1.45 11.99 14.87
N VAL A 275 -0.98 11.12 15.76
CA VAL A 275 0.43 11.12 16.21
C VAL A 275 1.28 10.14 15.41
N ALA A 276 0.71 9.01 15.04
CA ALA A 276 1.37 8.00 14.23
C ALA A 276 0.37 7.20 13.38
N GLY A 277 0.87 6.43 12.43
CA GLY A 277 0.04 5.53 11.62
C GLY A 277 0.86 4.61 10.72
N MET A 278 0.19 3.58 10.16
CA MET A 278 0.78 2.67 9.19
C MET A 278 0.90 3.35 7.83
N CYS A 279 2.10 3.35 7.23
CA CYS A 279 2.37 4.10 6.01
C CYS A 279 3.36 3.39 5.08
N VAL A 280 3.13 3.47 3.78
CA VAL A 280 4.11 3.07 2.77
C VAL A 280 5.24 4.09 2.72
N ASP A 281 6.46 3.63 2.55
CA ASP A 281 7.70 4.41 2.61
C ASP A 281 7.69 5.68 1.76
N PHE A 282 7.32 5.59 0.48
CA PHE A 282 7.38 6.74 -0.43
C PHE A 282 6.34 7.81 -0.09
N TYR A 283 5.17 7.45 0.46
CA TYR A 283 4.22 8.44 0.97
C TYR A 283 4.79 9.16 2.19
N GLY A 284 5.30 8.40 3.17
CA GLY A 284 5.92 8.98 4.36
C GLY A 284 7.05 9.95 4.02
N ARG A 285 7.96 9.54 3.11
CA ARG A 285 9.08 10.38 2.68
C ARG A 285 8.67 11.60 1.85
N SER A 286 7.68 11.45 0.97
CA SER A 286 7.20 12.57 0.14
C SER A 286 6.54 13.65 1.01
N PHE A 287 5.66 13.26 1.93
CA PHE A 287 5.02 14.22 2.84
C PHE A 287 6.02 14.80 3.86
N SER A 288 7.04 14.04 4.27
CA SER A 288 8.14 14.57 5.09
C SER A 288 8.85 15.73 4.40
N ASP A 289 9.10 15.61 3.08
CA ASP A 289 9.71 16.70 2.29
C ASP A 289 8.82 17.94 2.21
N GLU A 290 7.51 17.76 2.04
CA GLU A 290 6.55 18.86 1.98
C GLU A 290 6.46 19.64 3.31
N LEU A 291 6.85 19.00 4.41
CA LEU A 291 6.81 19.57 5.76
C LEU A 291 8.21 19.93 6.31
N LYS A 292 9.22 20.00 5.43
CA LYS A 292 10.58 20.42 5.82
C LYS A 292 10.59 21.83 6.37
N ARG A 293 11.32 21.98 7.45
CA ARG A 293 11.63 23.26 8.07
C ARG A 293 12.86 23.92 7.38
N PRO A 294 13.12 25.22 7.62
CA PRO A 294 14.29 25.88 7.07
C PRO A 294 15.64 25.25 7.46
N ASP A 295 15.70 24.56 8.60
CA ASP A 295 16.87 23.83 9.07
C ASP A 295 17.03 22.43 8.43
N GLY A 296 16.13 22.04 7.53
CA GLY A 296 16.14 20.76 6.82
C GLY A 296 15.47 19.61 7.59
N THR A 297 15.05 19.82 8.86
CA THR A 297 14.29 18.83 9.62
C THR A 297 12.83 18.76 9.17
N SER A 298 12.14 17.69 9.50
CA SER A 298 10.70 17.55 9.30
C SER A 298 10.03 17.03 10.55
N ARG A 299 8.84 17.55 10.86
CA ARG A 299 8.05 16.99 11.95
C ARG A 299 7.45 15.62 11.62
N LEU A 300 7.30 15.31 10.33
CA LEU A 300 6.85 13.99 9.88
C LEU A 300 8.06 13.13 9.58
N CYS A 301 8.17 12.03 10.30
CA CYS A 301 9.21 11.03 10.11
C CYS A 301 8.60 9.71 9.62
N TRP A 302 9.40 8.89 8.96
CA TRP A 302 9.03 7.54 8.55
C TRP A 302 10.12 6.55 8.94
N VAL A 303 9.71 5.38 9.46
CA VAL A 303 10.59 4.29 9.85
C VAL A 303 10.04 2.95 9.37
N ALA A 304 10.93 2.07 8.90
CA ALA A 304 10.61 0.67 8.72
C ALA A 304 10.62 -0.02 10.10
N PRO A 305 9.59 -0.81 10.47
CA PRO A 305 9.58 -1.52 11.74
C PRO A 305 10.68 -2.59 11.76
N GLU A 306 11.46 -2.62 12.82
CA GLU A 306 12.58 -3.55 13.00
C GLU A 306 12.06 -5.00 12.91
N GLY A 307 12.62 -5.80 11.99
CA GLY A 307 12.23 -7.20 11.78
C GLY A 307 10.76 -7.41 11.38
N GLY A 308 10.05 -6.37 10.93
CA GLY A 308 8.60 -6.46 10.70
C GLY A 308 8.13 -5.99 9.31
N SER A 309 9.03 -5.82 8.35
CA SER A 309 8.67 -5.38 6.99
C SER A 309 9.58 -5.99 5.94
N SER A 310 8.98 -6.51 4.87
CA SER A 310 9.67 -6.98 3.66
C SER A 310 9.79 -5.86 2.63
N LEU A 311 10.63 -6.10 1.62
CA LEU A 311 10.74 -5.26 0.44
C LEU A 311 9.77 -5.78 -0.63
N SER A 312 8.56 -5.23 -0.65
CA SER A 312 7.49 -5.67 -1.56
C SER A 312 7.59 -5.04 -2.94
N GLY A 313 7.18 -5.80 -3.95
CA GLY A 313 7.09 -5.33 -5.32
C GLY A 313 5.77 -4.62 -5.63
N ASP A 314 5.82 -3.67 -6.57
CA ASP A 314 4.65 -3.02 -7.16
C ASP A 314 4.62 -3.35 -8.65
N PRO A 315 3.82 -4.36 -9.09
CA PRO A 315 3.97 -4.96 -10.39
C PRO A 315 3.31 -4.21 -11.54
N ILE A 316 3.64 -4.65 -12.77
CA ILE A 316 3.01 -4.26 -14.03
C ILE A 316 2.72 -5.51 -14.88
N ALA A 317 1.61 -5.51 -15.61
CA ALA A 317 1.23 -6.57 -16.53
C ALA A 317 0.42 -6.05 -17.73
N VAL A 318 0.54 -6.74 -18.86
CA VAL A 318 -0.32 -6.53 -20.03
C VAL A 318 -1.57 -7.41 -19.90
N MET A 319 -2.73 -6.82 -20.14
CA MET A 319 -4.02 -7.51 -20.02
C MET A 319 -4.30 -8.35 -21.26
N ARG A 320 -4.99 -9.48 -21.09
CA ARG A 320 -5.51 -10.29 -22.20
C ARG A 320 -6.49 -9.47 -23.04
N GLY A 321 -6.37 -9.56 -24.36
CA GLY A 321 -7.19 -8.79 -25.29
C GLY A 321 -6.97 -7.28 -25.21
N ALA A 322 -5.74 -6.86 -24.84
CA ALA A 322 -5.31 -5.47 -24.87
C ALA A 322 -5.56 -4.86 -26.25
N PRO A 323 -6.26 -3.72 -26.36
CA PRO A 323 -6.53 -3.10 -27.68
C PRO A 323 -5.26 -2.57 -28.37
N HIS A 324 -4.21 -2.23 -27.60
CA HIS A 324 -2.96 -1.67 -28.13
C HIS A 324 -1.73 -2.46 -27.61
N PRO A 325 -1.58 -3.76 -27.97
CA PRO A 325 -0.62 -4.66 -27.35
C PRO A 325 0.83 -4.26 -27.60
N GLU A 326 1.15 -3.67 -28.77
CA GLU A 326 2.51 -3.18 -29.08
C GLU A 326 2.93 -2.06 -28.13
N VAL A 327 2.09 -1.04 -27.97
CA VAL A 327 2.36 0.11 -27.10
C VAL A 327 2.37 -0.33 -25.62
N ALA A 328 1.53 -1.28 -25.25
CA ALA A 328 1.49 -1.85 -23.89
C ALA A 328 2.81 -2.58 -23.55
N GLN A 329 3.30 -3.43 -24.44
CA GLN A 329 4.60 -4.11 -24.25
C GLN A 329 5.77 -3.11 -24.23
N ALA A 330 5.71 -2.06 -25.06
CA ALA A 330 6.69 -0.99 -25.06
C ALA A 330 6.66 -0.16 -23.76
N PHE A 331 5.49 0.05 -23.15
CA PHE A 331 5.41 0.70 -21.86
C PHE A 331 6.06 -0.13 -20.74
N VAL A 332 5.86 -1.45 -20.73
CA VAL A 332 6.55 -2.36 -19.80
C VAL A 332 8.06 -2.29 -19.99
N GLU A 333 8.52 -2.31 -21.26
CA GLU A 333 9.95 -2.17 -21.61
C GLU A 333 10.50 -0.84 -21.10
N PHE A 334 9.78 0.28 -21.33
CA PHE A 334 10.16 1.60 -20.82
C PHE A 334 10.26 1.62 -19.28
N VAL A 335 9.27 1.10 -18.56
CA VAL A 335 9.25 1.09 -17.09
C VAL A 335 10.46 0.34 -16.52
N LEU A 336 10.91 -0.73 -17.16
CA LEU A 336 12.07 -1.51 -16.73
C LEU A 336 13.40 -1.04 -17.33
N SER A 337 13.40 -0.13 -18.32
CA SER A 337 14.64 0.46 -18.86
C SER A 337 15.33 1.34 -17.82
N ASP A 338 16.60 1.69 -18.08
CA ASP A 338 17.36 2.60 -17.20
C ASP A 338 16.62 3.92 -16.99
N ALA A 339 16.05 4.48 -18.05
CA ALA A 339 15.28 5.73 -17.96
C ALA A 339 14.04 5.60 -17.05
N GLY A 340 13.28 4.51 -17.19
CA GLY A 340 12.11 4.24 -16.36
C GLY A 340 12.49 3.93 -14.91
N GLN A 341 13.57 3.19 -14.68
CA GLN A 341 14.04 2.87 -13.35
C GLN A 341 14.63 4.09 -12.63
N MET A 342 15.39 4.92 -13.33
CA MET A 342 15.90 6.19 -12.78
C MET A 342 14.76 7.13 -12.38
N LEU A 343 13.69 7.20 -13.16
CA LEU A 343 12.54 8.07 -12.92
C LEU A 343 11.91 7.83 -11.53
N TRP A 344 11.98 6.62 -10.99
CA TRP A 344 11.42 6.29 -9.68
C TRP A 344 12.06 7.07 -8.53
N ASN A 345 13.37 7.37 -8.59
CA ASN A 345 14.07 8.00 -7.46
C ASN A 345 14.96 9.18 -7.83
N ALA A 346 15.17 9.47 -9.12
CA ALA A 346 15.99 10.61 -9.52
C ALA A 346 15.41 11.95 -9.05
N LYS A 347 16.30 12.91 -8.81
CA LYS A 347 15.94 14.29 -8.44
C LYS A 347 15.22 14.96 -9.61
N PRO A 348 14.19 15.78 -9.35
CA PRO A 348 13.56 16.59 -10.39
C PRO A 348 14.58 17.43 -11.15
N GLY A 349 14.45 17.47 -12.47
CA GLY A 349 15.32 18.25 -13.35
C GLY A 349 16.63 17.58 -13.74
N THR A 350 16.93 16.37 -13.27
CA THR A 350 18.03 15.55 -13.82
C THR A 350 17.63 14.95 -15.18
N PRO A 351 18.57 14.52 -16.03
CA PRO A 351 18.25 14.05 -17.38
C PRO A 351 17.21 12.92 -17.45
N SER A 352 17.28 11.94 -16.53
CA SER A 352 16.32 10.84 -16.42
C SER A 352 15.36 11.02 -15.26
N GLY A 353 15.30 12.19 -14.65
CA GLY A 353 14.46 12.48 -13.49
C GLY A 353 13.07 12.98 -13.84
N PRO A 354 12.20 13.04 -12.85
CA PRO A 354 10.87 13.62 -12.98
C PRO A 354 10.95 15.10 -13.29
N VAL A 355 9.92 15.61 -13.96
CA VAL A 355 9.85 16.99 -14.38
C VAL A 355 9.42 17.90 -13.22
N ALA A 356 8.42 17.49 -12.46
CA ALA A 356 7.79 18.34 -11.46
C ALA A 356 8.10 17.90 -10.02
N LYS A 357 7.97 16.59 -9.71
CA LYS A 357 8.02 16.11 -8.33
C LYS A 357 8.77 14.77 -8.21
N ALA A 358 9.70 14.69 -7.27
CA ALA A 358 10.37 13.42 -6.93
C ALA A 358 9.35 12.35 -6.54
N LEU A 359 9.44 11.17 -7.12
CA LEU A 359 8.52 10.05 -6.85
C LEU A 359 8.91 9.26 -5.61
N ARG A 360 10.22 9.24 -5.28
CA ARG A 360 10.80 8.64 -4.06
C ARG A 360 10.48 7.15 -3.88
N ARG A 361 10.23 6.47 -5.00
CA ARG A 361 10.12 5.02 -5.02
C ARG A 361 11.47 4.38 -5.35
N MET A 362 11.70 3.18 -4.85
CA MET A 362 12.96 2.50 -5.08
C MET A 362 12.92 1.69 -6.39
N PRO A 363 13.88 1.87 -7.30
CA PRO A 363 14.05 1.01 -8.46
C PRO A 363 14.11 -0.48 -8.09
N VAL A 364 13.53 -1.35 -8.95
CA VAL A 364 13.60 -2.80 -8.73
C VAL A 364 14.86 -3.43 -9.29
N ARG A 365 15.48 -2.83 -10.31
CA ARG A 365 16.71 -3.33 -10.88
C ARG A 365 17.91 -2.99 -10.00
N ARG A 366 18.66 -3.98 -9.55
CA ARG A 366 19.84 -3.81 -8.67
C ARG A 366 20.99 -3.09 -9.35
N ASP A 367 21.20 -3.34 -10.64
CA ASP A 367 22.23 -2.72 -11.46
C ASP A 367 22.09 -1.19 -11.61
N ILE A 368 20.91 -0.64 -11.28
CA ILE A 368 20.67 0.81 -11.25
C ILE A 368 21.34 1.50 -10.03
N TYR A 369 21.67 0.78 -8.96
CA TYR A 369 22.22 1.37 -7.72
C TYR A 369 23.74 1.60 -7.79
N THR A 370 24.24 2.08 -8.93
CA THR A 370 25.64 2.53 -9.07
C THR A 370 25.88 3.82 -8.29
N GLU A 371 27.12 4.13 -7.94
CA GLU A 371 27.49 5.38 -7.27
C GLU A 371 27.06 6.61 -8.09
N GLU A 372 27.24 6.56 -9.41
CA GLU A 372 26.85 7.63 -10.34
C GLU A 372 25.34 7.87 -10.29
N ASN A 373 24.52 6.84 -10.42
CA ASN A 373 23.06 6.96 -10.39
C ASN A 373 22.56 7.39 -9.01
N ARG A 374 23.12 6.84 -7.93
CA ARG A 374 22.77 7.19 -6.55
C ARG A 374 23.03 8.68 -6.25
N SER A 375 24.05 9.28 -6.87
CA SER A 375 24.31 10.73 -6.74
C SER A 375 23.15 11.60 -7.28
N GLN A 376 22.41 11.06 -8.25
CA GLN A 376 21.25 11.70 -8.86
C GLN A 376 19.93 11.36 -8.12
N PHE A 377 19.91 10.38 -7.23
CA PHE A 377 18.71 9.98 -6.51
C PHE A 377 18.34 10.98 -5.41
N THR A 378 17.04 11.11 -5.18
CA THR A 378 16.49 11.86 -4.04
C THR A 378 16.82 11.17 -2.72
N ASP A 379 16.78 9.83 -2.70
CA ASP A 379 17.13 8.97 -1.56
C ASP A 379 18.44 8.19 -1.85
N GLY A 380 19.47 8.86 -2.35
CA GLY A 380 20.73 8.23 -2.81
C GLY A 380 21.58 7.61 -1.70
N ASP A 381 21.33 7.93 -0.44
CA ASP A 381 21.90 7.31 0.74
C ASP A 381 21.35 5.90 1.03
N ARG A 382 20.27 5.50 0.31
CA ARG A 382 19.56 4.23 0.53
C ARG A 382 19.78 3.27 -0.62
N ASN A 383 20.15 2.05 -0.26
CA ASN A 383 20.06 0.90 -1.13
C ASN A 383 19.11 -0.12 -0.46
N PRO A 384 17.91 -0.36 -1.00
CA PRO A 384 16.94 -1.24 -0.35
C PRO A 384 17.44 -2.68 -0.22
N TYR A 385 18.33 -3.10 -1.10
CA TYR A 385 18.89 -4.44 -1.08
C TYR A 385 19.98 -4.66 -0.01
N GLU A 386 20.56 -3.58 0.52
CA GLU A 386 21.55 -3.60 1.60
C GLU A 386 20.91 -3.40 2.98
N SER A 387 19.72 -2.79 3.02
CA SER A 387 19.07 -2.34 4.26
C SER A 387 17.91 -3.22 4.73
N THR A 388 17.65 -4.34 4.07
CA THR A 388 16.62 -5.29 4.52
C THR A 388 17.04 -5.93 5.82
N GLY A 389 16.32 -5.62 6.90
CA GLY A 389 16.46 -6.32 8.16
C GLY A 389 16.22 -7.84 8.00
N ASN A 390 16.36 -8.59 9.09
CA ASN A 390 16.25 -10.06 9.10
C ASN A 390 14.84 -10.61 8.80
N PHE A 391 13.88 -9.77 8.37
CA PHE A 391 12.53 -10.22 8.05
C PHE A 391 12.47 -10.79 6.63
N VAL A 392 12.01 -12.04 6.55
CA VAL A 392 11.74 -12.73 5.28
C VAL A 392 10.25 -13.06 5.23
N TYR A 393 9.55 -12.53 4.24
CA TYR A 393 8.15 -12.86 4.01
C TYR A 393 7.99 -14.34 3.68
N LYS A 394 7.05 -15.03 4.35
CA LYS A 394 6.77 -16.45 4.18
C LYS A 394 5.34 -16.64 3.67
N PRO A 395 5.15 -16.73 2.34
CA PRO A 395 3.81 -16.85 1.75
C PRO A 395 3.04 -18.09 2.22
N GLU A 396 3.75 -19.13 2.64
CA GLU A 396 3.16 -20.36 3.20
C GLU A 396 2.45 -20.13 4.54
N LEU A 397 2.81 -19.10 5.30
CA LEU A 397 2.19 -18.78 6.59
C LEU A 397 0.83 -18.10 6.45
N THR A 398 0.74 -17.08 5.59
CA THR A 398 -0.43 -16.20 5.55
C THR A 398 -0.94 -15.87 4.14
N GLY A 399 -0.17 -16.18 3.10
CA GLY A 399 -0.50 -15.77 1.74
C GLY A 399 -1.88 -16.24 1.26
N LYS A 400 -2.30 -17.47 1.62
CA LYS A 400 -3.64 -17.99 1.31
C LYS A 400 -4.74 -17.33 2.15
N ALA A 401 -4.39 -16.87 3.35
CA ALA A 401 -5.29 -16.17 4.27
C ALA A 401 -5.38 -14.66 4.00
N PHE A 402 -4.56 -14.09 3.10
CA PHE A 402 -4.46 -12.64 2.91
C PHE A 402 -5.82 -11.95 2.68
N GLY A 403 -6.67 -12.52 1.82
CA GLY A 403 -8.02 -12.00 1.58
C GLY A 403 -8.91 -12.07 2.82
N THR A 404 -8.78 -13.13 3.61
CA THR A 404 -9.49 -13.32 4.90
C THR A 404 -8.99 -12.33 5.95
N ILE A 405 -7.68 -12.14 6.09
CA ILE A 405 -7.09 -11.15 7.02
C ILE A 405 -7.68 -9.77 6.77
N ARG A 406 -7.76 -9.32 5.52
CA ARG A 406 -8.39 -8.03 5.15
C ARG A 406 -9.81 -7.88 5.68
N SER A 407 -10.62 -8.92 5.49
CA SER A 407 -12.02 -8.94 5.95
C SER A 407 -12.12 -8.98 7.47
N LEU A 408 -11.28 -9.80 8.11
CA LEU A 408 -11.28 -9.97 9.56
C LEU A 408 -10.84 -8.69 10.29
N VAL A 409 -9.79 -8.00 9.83
CA VAL A 409 -9.38 -6.72 10.43
C VAL A 409 -10.53 -5.71 10.39
N ARG A 410 -11.26 -5.66 9.27
CA ARG A 410 -12.46 -4.83 9.17
C ARG A 410 -13.52 -5.21 10.20
N ILE A 411 -13.88 -6.49 10.26
CA ILE A 411 -14.94 -7.00 11.16
C ILE A 411 -14.57 -6.77 12.63
N VAL A 412 -13.33 -7.15 13.01
CA VAL A 412 -12.84 -7.10 14.38
C VAL A 412 -12.62 -5.65 14.85
N GLY A 413 -12.00 -4.84 13.99
CA GLY A 413 -11.50 -3.52 14.38
C GLY A 413 -12.38 -2.35 13.91
N ILE A 414 -12.95 -2.39 12.69
CA ILE A 414 -13.66 -1.25 12.11
C ILE A 414 -15.16 -1.33 12.38
N ASP A 415 -15.78 -2.46 12.02
CA ASP A 415 -17.23 -2.64 12.16
C ASP A 415 -17.67 -2.74 13.64
N SER A 416 -16.72 -2.94 14.57
CA SER A 416 -16.92 -3.02 16.02
C SER A 416 -16.13 -1.94 16.79
N HIS A 417 -15.76 -0.84 16.10
CA HIS A 417 -14.79 0.13 16.63
C HIS A 417 -15.33 0.90 17.83
N GLU A 418 -16.61 1.25 17.87
CA GLU A 418 -17.17 2.01 18.99
C GLU A 418 -17.18 1.19 20.28
N GLU A 419 -17.60 -0.09 20.22
CA GLU A 419 -17.57 -1.00 21.37
C GLU A 419 -16.13 -1.29 21.79
N MET A 420 -15.22 -1.47 20.83
CA MET A 420 -13.79 -1.68 21.09
C MET A 420 -13.18 -0.49 21.83
N LYS A 421 -13.41 0.75 21.37
CA LYS A 421 -12.91 1.97 22.03
C LYS A 421 -13.48 2.15 23.44
N SER A 422 -14.78 1.90 23.61
CA SER A 422 -15.42 2.00 24.92
C SER A 422 -14.80 1.02 25.92
N ALA A 423 -14.66 -0.25 25.51
CA ALA A 423 -13.98 -1.28 26.30
C ALA A 423 -12.52 -0.91 26.61
N TRP A 424 -11.76 -0.45 25.60
CA TRP A 424 -10.37 -0.07 25.78
C TRP A 424 -10.20 1.10 26.75
N LYS A 425 -11.11 2.08 26.69
CA LYS A 425 -11.15 3.19 27.64
C LYS A 425 -11.39 2.68 29.06
N ALA A 426 -12.41 1.84 29.29
CA ALA A 426 -12.70 1.26 30.60
C ALA A 426 -11.56 0.41 31.14
N LEU A 427 -10.92 -0.41 30.29
CA LEU A 427 -9.73 -1.20 30.67
C LEU A 427 -8.57 -0.32 31.13
N ARG A 428 -8.29 0.78 30.42
CA ARG A 428 -7.25 1.74 30.80
C ARG A 428 -7.56 2.43 32.12
N GLU A 429 -8.80 2.88 32.32
CA GLU A 429 -9.26 3.53 33.54
C GLU A 429 -9.21 2.59 34.76
N ALA A 430 -9.48 1.28 34.52
CA ALA A 430 -9.38 0.23 35.53
C ALA A 430 -7.95 -0.31 35.73
N ASN A 431 -6.94 0.28 35.10
CA ASN A 431 -5.56 -0.20 35.11
C ASN A 431 -5.40 -1.67 34.64
N PHE A 432 -6.12 -2.03 33.57
CA PHE A 432 -6.01 -3.29 32.84
C PHE A 432 -6.27 -4.57 33.69
N PRO A 433 -7.45 -4.78 34.27
CA PRO A 433 -7.76 -5.95 35.05
C PRO A 433 -7.51 -7.23 34.22
N PRO A 434 -6.74 -8.24 34.73
CA PRO A 434 -6.29 -9.39 33.93
C PRO A 434 -7.43 -10.20 33.30
N ASP A 435 -8.53 -10.43 34.03
CA ASP A 435 -9.66 -11.20 33.52
C ASP A 435 -10.42 -10.46 32.41
N ALA A 436 -10.60 -9.14 32.55
CA ALA A 436 -11.20 -8.30 31.52
C ALA A 436 -10.31 -8.21 30.26
N MET A 437 -8.98 -8.10 30.45
CA MET A 437 -8.00 -8.16 29.37
C MET A 437 -8.03 -9.48 28.62
N LYS A 438 -8.14 -10.61 29.34
CA LYS A 438 -8.27 -11.93 28.72
C LYS A 438 -9.51 -12.03 27.85
N VAL A 439 -10.64 -11.46 28.30
CA VAL A 439 -11.87 -11.42 27.49
C VAL A 439 -11.68 -10.49 26.30
N PHE A 440 -11.12 -9.30 26.48
CA PHE A 440 -10.91 -8.35 25.39
C PHE A 440 -10.05 -8.93 24.26
N PHE A 441 -9.00 -9.67 24.59
CA PHE A 441 -8.05 -10.28 23.66
C PHE A 441 -8.34 -11.74 23.30
N ASP A 442 -9.55 -12.23 23.53
CA ASP A 442 -9.93 -13.58 23.08
C ASP A 442 -10.02 -13.62 21.54
N VAL A 443 -9.09 -14.33 20.92
CA VAL A 443 -9.00 -14.54 19.47
C VAL A 443 -9.33 -15.98 19.06
N SER A 444 -9.98 -16.74 19.93
CA SER A 444 -10.35 -18.16 19.68
C SER A 444 -11.27 -18.32 18.45
N ALA A 445 -12.01 -17.29 18.04
CA ALA A 445 -12.79 -17.27 16.80
C ALA A 445 -11.94 -17.14 15.52
N LEU A 446 -10.67 -16.80 15.67
CA LEU A 446 -9.70 -16.55 14.59
C LEU A 446 -8.56 -17.61 14.64
N ASP A 447 -8.86 -18.82 15.05
CA ASP A 447 -7.90 -19.90 15.15
C ASP A 447 -7.10 -20.11 13.86
N TYR A 448 -5.75 -20.26 13.98
CA TYR A 448 -4.85 -20.33 12.84
C TYR A 448 -5.17 -21.49 11.90
N ASP A 449 -5.41 -22.69 12.45
CA ASP A 449 -5.68 -23.87 11.63
C ASP A 449 -6.94 -23.73 10.78
N SER A 450 -7.94 -23.03 11.32
CA SER A 450 -9.17 -22.71 10.59
C SER A 450 -8.97 -21.61 9.54
N MET A 451 -8.03 -20.68 9.77
CA MET A 451 -7.86 -19.45 8.96
C MET A 451 -6.71 -19.52 7.98
N LYS A 452 -5.68 -20.36 8.18
CA LYS A 452 -4.46 -20.43 7.34
C LYS A 452 -4.73 -20.67 5.85
N MET A 453 -5.83 -21.34 5.52
CA MET A 453 -6.26 -21.56 4.13
C MET A 453 -7.26 -20.51 3.63
N GLY A 454 -7.58 -19.51 4.45
CA GLY A 454 -8.65 -18.54 4.25
C GLY A 454 -10.01 -19.07 4.75
N ASP A 455 -10.87 -18.17 5.22
CA ASP A 455 -12.25 -18.51 5.59
C ASP A 455 -13.08 -18.66 4.30
N ALA A 456 -13.54 -19.89 4.03
CA ALA A 456 -14.28 -20.22 2.82
C ALA A 456 -15.58 -19.41 2.66
N ARG A 457 -16.27 -19.12 3.78
CA ARG A 457 -17.51 -18.32 3.76
C ARG A 457 -17.21 -16.83 3.53
N LEU A 458 -16.20 -16.23 4.19
CA LEU A 458 -15.78 -14.86 3.92
C LEU A 458 -15.22 -14.68 2.50
N GLY A 459 -14.61 -15.73 1.95
CA GLY A 459 -14.10 -15.76 0.58
C GLY A 459 -15.11 -16.26 -0.45
N SER A 460 -16.38 -16.52 -0.06
CA SER A 460 -17.43 -17.01 -0.94
C SER A 460 -17.72 -16.03 -2.09
N THR A 461 -18.04 -16.57 -3.25
CA THR A 461 -18.59 -15.82 -4.39
C THR A 461 -20.07 -15.51 -4.21
N GLU A 462 -20.73 -16.18 -3.26
CA GLU A 462 -22.10 -15.89 -2.84
C GLU A 462 -22.07 -14.75 -1.82
N ALA A 463 -22.53 -13.58 -2.24
CA ALA A 463 -22.48 -12.36 -1.40
C ALA A 463 -23.24 -12.53 -0.07
N LEU A 464 -24.30 -13.31 -0.06
CA LEU A 464 -25.11 -13.58 1.14
C LEU A 464 -24.33 -14.39 2.18
N ASP A 465 -23.59 -15.42 1.78
CA ASP A 465 -22.76 -16.25 2.65
C ASP A 465 -21.67 -15.41 3.34
N ALA A 466 -20.96 -14.60 2.53
CA ALA A 466 -19.92 -13.72 3.04
C ALA A 466 -20.48 -12.68 4.02
N ALA A 467 -21.62 -12.06 3.70
CA ALA A 467 -22.28 -11.09 4.58
C ALA A 467 -22.78 -11.73 5.88
N GLN A 468 -23.37 -12.91 5.81
CA GLN A 468 -23.83 -13.64 6.99
C GLN A 468 -22.65 -14.01 7.90
N ARG A 469 -21.54 -14.53 7.36
CA ARG A 469 -20.34 -14.87 8.12
C ARG A 469 -19.72 -13.63 8.77
N ALA A 470 -19.64 -12.51 8.06
CA ALA A 470 -19.16 -11.26 8.60
C ALA A 470 -20.05 -10.74 9.74
N SER A 471 -21.37 -10.86 9.59
CA SER A 471 -22.35 -10.48 10.64
C SER A 471 -22.22 -11.34 11.90
N GLU A 472 -22.07 -12.66 11.76
CA GLU A 472 -21.86 -13.61 12.88
C GLU A 472 -20.60 -13.24 13.68
N LEU A 473 -19.47 -13.05 12.99
CA LEU A 473 -18.21 -12.67 13.63
C LEU A 473 -18.30 -11.25 14.27
N GLY A 474 -18.87 -10.30 13.57
CA GLY A 474 -19.05 -8.94 14.09
C GLY A 474 -19.91 -8.91 15.36
N ALA A 475 -21.01 -9.68 15.41
CA ALA A 475 -21.84 -9.79 16.61
C ALA A 475 -21.06 -10.41 17.80
N ARG A 476 -20.24 -11.43 17.53
CA ARG A 476 -19.39 -12.05 18.55
C ARG A 476 -18.37 -11.06 19.12
N PHE A 477 -17.64 -10.33 18.28
CA PHE A 477 -16.63 -9.36 18.76
C PHE A 477 -17.26 -8.17 19.49
N ARG A 478 -18.40 -7.64 19.03
CA ARG A 478 -19.13 -6.61 19.77
C ARG A 478 -19.52 -7.08 21.17
N ALA A 479 -20.11 -8.27 21.29
CA ALA A 479 -20.48 -8.84 22.58
C ALA A 479 -19.24 -9.08 23.49
N GLN A 480 -18.12 -9.49 22.91
CA GLN A 480 -16.85 -9.66 23.62
C GLN A 480 -16.34 -8.34 24.18
N TYR A 481 -16.33 -7.24 23.40
CA TYR A 481 -15.90 -5.93 23.87
C TYR A 481 -16.84 -5.37 24.95
N GLN A 482 -18.15 -5.49 24.78
CA GLN A 482 -19.13 -5.09 25.79
C GLN A 482 -18.94 -5.85 27.11
N LYS A 483 -18.65 -7.16 27.05
CA LYS A 483 -18.34 -7.96 28.23
C LYS A 483 -17.06 -7.51 28.92
N ALA A 484 -15.99 -7.27 28.16
CA ALA A 484 -14.72 -6.77 28.71
C ALA A 484 -14.90 -5.39 29.37
N GLU A 485 -15.69 -4.50 28.76
CA GLU A 485 -16.04 -3.21 29.34
C GLU A 485 -16.77 -3.36 30.68
N ALA A 486 -17.79 -4.20 30.74
CA ALA A 486 -18.55 -4.43 31.96
C ALA A 486 -17.65 -4.97 33.10
N MET A 487 -16.79 -5.94 32.81
CA MET A 487 -15.83 -6.47 33.78
C MET A 487 -14.83 -5.42 34.27
N ALA A 488 -14.33 -4.56 33.37
CA ALA A 488 -13.41 -3.48 33.74
C ALA A 488 -14.10 -2.45 34.67
N ARG A 489 -15.36 -2.09 34.40
CA ARG A 489 -16.14 -1.19 35.23
C ARG A 489 -16.43 -1.80 36.63
N GLU A 490 -16.78 -3.07 36.68
CA GLU A 490 -16.99 -3.82 37.92
C GLU A 490 -15.72 -3.86 38.80
N ALA A 491 -14.54 -4.10 38.17
CA ALA A 491 -13.26 -4.07 38.88
C ALA A 491 -12.95 -2.70 39.51
N MET A 492 -13.29 -1.59 38.81
CA MET A 492 -13.16 -0.24 39.36
C MET A 492 -14.07 -0.03 40.57
N GLU A 493 -15.34 -0.49 40.51
CA GLU A 493 -16.32 -0.35 41.63
C GLU A 493 -15.89 -1.14 42.87
N LYS A 494 -15.29 -2.32 42.66
CA LYS A 494 -14.77 -3.15 43.78
C LYS A 494 -13.45 -2.63 44.38
N GLY A 495 -12.84 -1.61 43.80
CA GLY A 495 -11.55 -1.10 44.22
C GLY A 495 -10.38 -2.06 44.04
N GLU A 496 -10.54 -3.08 43.17
CA GLU A 496 -9.52 -4.02 42.79
C GLU A 496 -8.43 -3.28 41.97
N ARG A 497 -7.40 -2.78 42.66
CA ARG A 497 -6.18 -2.30 42.02
C ARG A 497 -5.23 -3.50 41.90
N PRO A 498 -4.67 -3.77 40.67
CA PRO A 498 -3.65 -4.82 40.50
C PRO A 498 -2.36 -4.52 41.27
#